data_ce5a99018deaba4db57d17584d0361a0
#
_entry.id   ce5a99018deaba4db57d17584d0361a0
#
_cell.length_a   1.000
_cell.length_b   1.000
_cell.length_c   1.000
_cell.angle_alpha   90.00
_cell.angle_beta   90.00
_cell.angle_gamma   90.00
#
_symmetry.space_group_name_H-M   'P 1'
#
loop_
_entity.id
_entity.type
_entity.pdbx_description
1 polymer ?
#
loop_
_entity_poly.entity_id
_entity_poly.type
_entity_poly.pdbx_seq_one_letter_code
_entity_poly.pdbx_strand_id
1 'polypeptide(L)'
;MDEPFEIALGTQHRARNVIVRVETEAGTVGWGEGSPIPPVTGETQEAALASARAAAELLEGESVAEYHRLVDAVRSTVPGMVSASFAVETALLDAYCRARDVPMSELFGGPPEPVETDLTIPIVPPEAAGEAAAEATEAGFTHLKVKTGGAVDADVERVAAVAEAAPEAELKVDANQGWTVAESVRFARAVRDRDVDLALLEQPVRADDVAGLARVRDAVAVPVAADEAVFTPGDALSVVHADAADVINVKLGKSGPLAAAEIVAIAEAANLELMVGCMLESAVGIHASAHLVAGSGAFSYVDLDGNLLLAEDVVDVEYGPIVEIDGPGHGVVPRT
;
A
#
# COMPACT_ATOMS: atom_id res chain seq x y z
N MET A 1 7.78 -15.73 1.33
CA MET A 1 8.42 -14.87 2.35
C MET A 1 9.79 -15.45 2.64
N ASP A 2 10.81 -14.63 2.71
CA ASP A 2 12.12 -15.05 3.18
C ASP A 2 12.07 -15.42 4.66
N GLU A 3 11.43 -14.56 5.45
CA GLU A 3 11.15 -14.77 6.86
C GLU A 3 9.67 -14.53 7.17
N PRO A 4 9.15 -15.04 8.31
CA PRO A 4 7.80 -14.71 8.76
C PRO A 4 7.67 -13.20 9.01
N PHE A 5 6.65 -12.57 8.43
CA PHE A 5 6.39 -11.14 8.57
C PHE A 5 5.30 -10.90 9.62
N GLU A 6 5.66 -10.29 10.74
CA GLU A 6 4.76 -10.06 11.88
C GLU A 6 4.34 -8.59 11.96
N ILE A 7 3.02 -8.38 12.03
CA ILE A 7 2.35 -7.10 12.29
C ILE A 7 1.33 -7.26 13.42
N ALA A 8 0.74 -6.18 13.92
CA ALA A 8 -0.26 -6.24 14.99
C ALA A 8 -1.47 -7.14 14.67
N LEU A 9 -1.82 -7.31 13.38
CA LEU A 9 -2.92 -8.15 12.92
C LEU A 9 -2.56 -9.65 12.74
N GLY A 10 -1.31 -10.04 12.97
CA GLY A 10 -0.84 -11.42 12.91
C GLY A 10 0.41 -11.64 12.07
N THR A 11 0.85 -12.89 11.98
CA THR A 11 2.07 -13.28 11.27
C THR A 11 1.74 -13.87 9.90
N GLN A 12 2.37 -13.36 8.86
CA GLN A 12 2.28 -13.86 7.50
C GLN A 12 3.51 -14.74 7.19
N HIS A 13 3.26 -15.95 6.72
CA HIS A 13 4.32 -16.90 6.32
C HIS A 13 4.44 -17.04 4.81
N ARG A 14 3.43 -16.61 4.05
CA ARG A 14 3.34 -16.71 2.59
C ARG A 14 2.45 -15.62 2.03
N ALA A 15 2.85 -15.01 0.94
CA ALA A 15 1.95 -14.30 0.06
C ALA A 15 1.09 -15.32 -0.73
N ARG A 16 -0.23 -15.10 -0.76
CA ARG A 16 -1.21 -15.97 -1.45
C ARG A 16 -1.98 -15.12 -2.46
N ASN A 17 -1.25 -14.62 -3.43
CA ASN A 17 -1.76 -13.66 -4.38
C ASN A 17 -2.52 -14.34 -5.53
N VAL A 18 -3.29 -13.55 -6.27
CA VAL A 18 -4.02 -13.95 -7.47
C VAL A 18 -3.50 -13.11 -8.62
N ILE A 19 -2.97 -13.76 -9.65
CA ILE A 19 -2.57 -13.09 -10.89
C ILE A 19 -3.66 -13.26 -11.92
N VAL A 20 -4.06 -12.14 -12.55
CA VAL A 20 -5.04 -12.09 -13.63
C VAL A 20 -4.32 -11.71 -14.93
N ARG A 21 -4.63 -12.44 -15.99
CA ARG A 21 -4.17 -12.19 -17.36
C ARG A 21 -5.36 -11.89 -18.25
N VAL A 22 -5.36 -10.72 -18.85
CA VAL A 22 -6.34 -10.31 -19.86
C VAL A 22 -5.67 -10.30 -21.23
N GLU A 23 -6.29 -10.91 -22.23
CA GLU A 23 -5.80 -10.91 -23.61
C GLU A 23 -6.86 -10.33 -24.55
N THR A 24 -6.46 -9.34 -25.34
CA THR A 24 -7.31 -8.72 -26.37
C THR A 24 -7.34 -9.58 -27.65
N GLU A 25 -8.33 -9.38 -28.53
CA GLU A 25 -8.38 -10.03 -29.85
C GLU A 25 -7.14 -9.73 -30.71
N ALA A 26 -6.49 -8.59 -30.49
CA ALA A 26 -5.25 -8.20 -31.17
C ALA A 26 -3.99 -8.88 -30.60
N GLY A 27 -4.12 -9.70 -29.55
CA GLY A 27 -3.02 -10.39 -28.89
C GLY A 27 -2.27 -9.55 -27.85
N THR A 28 -2.75 -8.34 -27.52
CA THR A 28 -2.18 -7.56 -26.43
C THR A 28 -2.57 -8.19 -25.09
N VAL A 29 -1.57 -8.40 -24.22
CA VAL A 29 -1.78 -9.00 -22.90
C VAL A 29 -1.56 -7.95 -21.82
N GLY A 30 -2.51 -7.86 -20.89
CA GLY A 30 -2.41 -7.10 -19.65
C GLY A 30 -2.39 -8.03 -18.44
N TRP A 31 -1.72 -7.59 -17.40
CA TRP A 31 -1.53 -8.33 -16.15
C TRP A 31 -2.00 -7.51 -14.96
N GLY A 32 -2.49 -8.19 -13.94
CA GLY A 32 -2.89 -7.57 -12.68
C GLY A 32 -2.75 -8.55 -11.53
N GLU A 33 -2.63 -8.02 -10.34
CA GLU A 33 -2.44 -8.77 -9.11
C GLU A 33 -3.44 -8.37 -8.04
N GLY A 34 -3.92 -9.34 -7.27
CA GLY A 34 -4.66 -9.11 -6.02
C GLY A 34 -3.95 -9.82 -4.89
N SER A 35 -3.78 -9.14 -3.77
CA SER A 35 -3.09 -9.65 -2.58
C SER A 35 -4.07 -9.74 -1.40
N PRO A 36 -4.87 -10.83 -1.31
CA PRO A 36 -5.84 -11.00 -0.25
C PRO A 36 -5.16 -11.28 1.08
N ILE A 37 -5.47 -10.47 2.09
CA ILE A 37 -5.02 -10.61 3.47
C ILE A 37 -6.26 -10.65 4.37
N PRO A 38 -6.71 -11.83 4.84
CA PRO A 38 -7.98 -11.98 5.54
C PRO A 38 -8.26 -10.98 6.66
N PRO A 39 -7.32 -10.62 7.54
CA PRO A 39 -7.59 -9.64 8.58
C PRO A 39 -7.70 -8.18 8.07
N VAL A 40 -7.27 -7.89 6.84
CA VAL A 40 -7.29 -6.54 6.24
C VAL A 40 -8.38 -6.45 5.18
N THR A 41 -8.34 -7.32 4.15
CA THR A 41 -9.26 -7.28 3.01
C THR A 41 -10.52 -8.12 3.22
N GLY A 42 -10.54 -9.01 4.23
CA GLY A 42 -11.63 -9.94 4.45
C GLY A 42 -11.68 -11.12 3.48
N GLU A 43 -10.71 -11.24 2.59
CA GLU A 43 -10.66 -12.26 1.53
C GLU A 43 -9.61 -13.33 1.81
N THR A 44 -9.91 -14.58 1.46
CA THR A 44 -8.90 -15.64 1.26
C THR A 44 -8.50 -15.69 -0.21
N GLN A 45 -7.37 -16.33 -0.53
CA GLN A 45 -6.94 -16.53 -1.92
C GLN A 45 -8.01 -17.23 -2.76
N GLU A 46 -8.66 -18.24 -2.20
CA GLU A 46 -9.71 -18.99 -2.89
C GLU A 46 -10.94 -18.13 -3.19
N ALA A 47 -11.34 -17.27 -2.24
CA ALA A 47 -12.46 -16.35 -2.43
C ALA A 47 -12.10 -15.29 -3.49
N ALA A 48 -10.92 -14.68 -3.40
CA ALA A 48 -10.44 -13.71 -4.38
C ALA A 48 -10.34 -14.33 -5.78
N LEU A 49 -9.80 -15.54 -5.92
CA LEU A 49 -9.72 -16.26 -7.20
C LEU A 49 -11.10 -16.54 -7.80
N ALA A 50 -12.04 -17.01 -6.98
CA ALA A 50 -13.41 -17.28 -7.45
C ALA A 50 -14.11 -16.00 -7.90
N SER A 51 -13.94 -14.91 -7.14
CA SER A 51 -14.50 -13.59 -7.47
C SER A 51 -13.86 -12.99 -8.72
N ALA A 52 -12.52 -13.10 -8.86
CA ALA A 52 -11.82 -12.64 -10.06
C ALA A 52 -12.29 -13.39 -11.33
N ARG A 53 -12.55 -14.70 -11.24
CA ARG A 53 -13.12 -15.48 -12.36
C ARG A 53 -14.52 -15.01 -12.73
N ALA A 54 -15.40 -14.81 -11.76
CA ALA A 54 -16.75 -14.29 -12.01
C ALA A 54 -16.73 -12.88 -12.63
N ALA A 55 -15.81 -12.03 -12.17
CA ALA A 55 -15.61 -10.69 -12.73
C ALA A 55 -15.04 -10.74 -14.15
N ALA A 56 -14.09 -11.63 -14.43
CA ALA A 56 -13.45 -11.75 -15.75
C ALA A 56 -14.44 -12.16 -16.85
N GLU A 57 -15.49 -12.96 -16.52
CA GLU A 57 -16.56 -13.29 -17.47
C GLU A 57 -17.27 -12.05 -18.05
N LEU A 58 -17.29 -10.92 -17.31
CA LEU A 58 -17.88 -9.67 -17.77
C LEU A 58 -17.04 -8.97 -18.84
N LEU A 59 -15.77 -9.31 -18.96
CA LEU A 59 -14.83 -8.68 -19.88
C LEU A 59 -14.79 -9.36 -21.23
N GLU A 60 -15.34 -10.57 -21.36
CA GLU A 60 -15.31 -11.34 -22.60
C GLU A 60 -16.08 -10.65 -23.73
N GLY A 61 -15.37 -10.35 -24.84
CA GLY A 61 -15.93 -9.67 -26.00
C GLY A 61 -16.11 -8.16 -25.84
N GLU A 62 -15.74 -7.59 -24.69
CA GLU A 62 -15.84 -6.16 -24.43
C GLU A 62 -14.57 -5.41 -24.87
N SER A 63 -14.72 -4.11 -25.14
CA SER A 63 -13.60 -3.26 -25.53
C SER A 63 -12.84 -2.74 -24.30
N VAL A 64 -11.52 -2.95 -24.22
CA VAL A 64 -10.67 -2.37 -23.18
C VAL A 64 -10.74 -0.83 -23.14
N ALA A 65 -11.20 -0.18 -24.19
CA ALA A 65 -11.40 1.27 -24.21
C ALA A 65 -12.56 1.73 -23.30
N GLU A 66 -13.46 0.81 -22.93
CA GLU A 66 -14.59 1.09 -22.03
C GLU A 66 -14.26 0.78 -20.56
N TYR A 67 -12.99 0.84 -20.18
CA TYR A 67 -12.49 0.38 -18.88
C TYR A 67 -13.25 0.97 -17.69
N HIS A 68 -13.66 2.22 -17.69
CA HIS A 68 -14.48 2.78 -16.61
C HIS A 68 -15.77 2.00 -16.40
N ARG A 69 -16.54 1.78 -17.48
CA ARG A 69 -17.80 1.00 -17.42
C ARG A 69 -17.56 -0.45 -16.97
N LEU A 70 -16.47 -1.05 -17.45
CA LEU A 70 -16.12 -2.43 -17.11
C LEU A 70 -15.69 -2.56 -15.64
N VAL A 71 -14.90 -1.63 -15.13
CA VAL A 71 -14.49 -1.59 -13.71
C VAL A 71 -15.70 -1.41 -12.81
N ASP A 72 -16.64 -0.53 -13.15
CA ASP A 72 -17.88 -0.36 -12.40
C ASP A 72 -18.72 -1.66 -12.38
N ALA A 73 -18.79 -2.35 -13.52
CA ALA A 73 -19.48 -3.64 -13.61
C ALA A 73 -18.80 -4.72 -12.74
N VAL A 74 -17.47 -4.79 -12.76
CA VAL A 74 -16.68 -5.69 -11.90
C VAL A 74 -16.97 -5.43 -10.43
N ARG A 75 -16.82 -4.19 -9.97
CA ARG A 75 -17.06 -3.78 -8.57
C ARG A 75 -18.50 -4.08 -8.12
N SER A 76 -19.46 -3.90 -9.02
CA SER A 76 -20.88 -4.18 -8.73
C SER A 76 -21.18 -5.69 -8.66
N THR A 77 -20.43 -6.51 -9.38
CA THR A 77 -20.64 -7.98 -9.44
C THR A 77 -20.01 -8.69 -8.23
N VAL A 78 -18.87 -8.19 -7.77
CA VAL A 78 -18.14 -8.75 -6.62
C VAL A 78 -17.94 -7.72 -5.51
N PRO A 79 -19.04 -7.20 -4.91
CA PRO A 79 -18.97 -6.13 -3.93
C PRO A 79 -18.18 -6.56 -2.69
N GLY A 80 -17.24 -5.70 -2.26
CA GLY A 80 -16.40 -5.95 -1.10
C GLY A 80 -15.23 -6.91 -1.35
N MET A 81 -15.09 -7.46 -2.56
CA MET A 81 -13.97 -8.33 -2.94
C MET A 81 -12.85 -7.46 -3.56
N VAL A 82 -12.19 -6.70 -2.71
CA VAL A 82 -11.26 -5.65 -3.12
C VAL A 82 -10.02 -6.18 -3.83
N SER A 83 -9.45 -7.30 -3.35
CA SER A 83 -8.27 -7.92 -3.98
C SER A 83 -8.62 -8.48 -5.38
N ALA A 84 -9.79 -9.11 -5.52
CA ALA A 84 -10.26 -9.60 -6.81
C ALA A 84 -10.52 -8.45 -7.79
N SER A 85 -11.17 -7.38 -7.33
CA SER A 85 -11.44 -6.18 -8.13
C SER A 85 -10.14 -5.51 -8.57
N PHE A 86 -9.18 -5.34 -7.67
CA PHE A 86 -7.87 -4.76 -7.97
C PHE A 86 -7.14 -5.58 -9.04
N ALA A 87 -7.10 -6.93 -8.92
CA ALA A 87 -6.45 -7.79 -9.89
C ALA A 87 -7.03 -7.64 -11.30
N VAL A 88 -8.37 -7.65 -11.41
CA VAL A 88 -9.07 -7.55 -12.71
C VAL A 88 -8.96 -6.16 -13.30
N GLU A 89 -9.12 -5.11 -12.49
CA GLU A 89 -9.01 -3.72 -12.89
C GLU A 89 -7.61 -3.40 -13.41
N THR A 90 -6.56 -3.79 -12.67
CA THR A 90 -5.17 -3.54 -13.08
C THR A 90 -4.84 -4.26 -14.38
N ALA A 91 -5.25 -5.54 -14.54
CA ALA A 91 -5.04 -6.27 -15.79
C ALA A 91 -5.73 -5.61 -17.00
N LEU A 92 -6.94 -5.08 -16.79
CA LEU A 92 -7.69 -4.36 -17.82
C LEU A 92 -7.00 -3.04 -18.22
N LEU A 93 -6.56 -2.25 -17.23
CA LEU A 93 -5.87 -0.98 -17.46
C LEU A 93 -4.48 -1.20 -18.10
N ASP A 94 -3.76 -2.24 -17.67
CA ASP A 94 -2.50 -2.64 -18.27
C ASP A 94 -2.67 -3.01 -19.76
N ALA A 95 -3.68 -3.85 -20.08
CA ALA A 95 -4.02 -4.17 -21.47
C ALA A 95 -4.38 -2.93 -22.29
N TYR A 96 -5.16 -2.00 -21.69
CA TYR A 96 -5.52 -0.74 -22.33
C TYR A 96 -4.28 0.12 -22.66
N CYS A 97 -3.36 0.26 -21.71
CA CYS A 97 -2.15 1.06 -21.89
C CYS A 97 -1.20 0.40 -22.89
N ARG A 98 -0.97 -0.92 -22.79
CA ARG A 98 -0.15 -1.67 -23.74
C ARG A 98 -0.69 -1.62 -25.16
N ALA A 99 -2.00 -1.69 -25.35
CA ALA A 99 -2.62 -1.56 -26.68
C ALA A 99 -2.39 -0.20 -27.33
N ARG A 100 -1.99 0.82 -26.55
CA ARG A 100 -1.70 2.19 -27.00
C ARG A 100 -0.24 2.57 -26.94
N ASP A 101 0.60 1.64 -26.47
CA ASP A 101 2.04 1.87 -26.27
C ASP A 101 2.34 3.07 -25.35
N VAL A 102 1.55 3.19 -24.26
CA VAL A 102 1.71 4.23 -23.23
C VAL A 102 1.93 3.62 -21.86
N PRO A 103 2.71 4.27 -20.97
CA PRO A 103 2.86 3.84 -19.58
C PRO A 103 1.58 4.08 -18.79
N MET A 104 1.33 3.28 -17.76
CA MET A 104 0.13 3.40 -16.93
C MET A 104 0.07 4.74 -16.17
N SER A 105 1.22 5.36 -15.88
CA SER A 105 1.30 6.67 -15.23
C SER A 105 0.56 7.79 -16.00
N GLU A 106 0.46 7.68 -17.34
CA GLU A 106 -0.30 8.64 -18.13
C GLU A 106 -1.81 8.66 -17.81
N LEU A 107 -2.36 7.56 -17.28
CA LEU A 107 -3.73 7.53 -16.77
C LEU A 107 -3.91 8.45 -15.54
N PHE A 108 -2.84 8.74 -14.83
CA PHE A 108 -2.81 9.56 -13.62
C PHE A 108 -2.25 10.97 -13.86
N GLY A 109 -1.77 11.26 -15.09
CA GLY A 109 -1.46 12.61 -15.52
C GLY A 109 0.02 12.94 -15.73
N GLY A 110 0.95 12.01 -15.51
CA GLY A 110 2.40 12.25 -15.63
C GLY A 110 3.18 11.14 -16.33
N PRO A 111 4.46 11.40 -16.64
CA PRO A 111 5.38 10.42 -17.21
C PRO A 111 5.77 9.35 -16.17
N PRO A 112 6.32 8.20 -16.62
CA PRO A 112 6.94 7.24 -15.73
C PRO A 112 8.28 7.80 -15.22
N GLU A 113 8.38 7.97 -13.90
CA GLU A 113 9.62 8.38 -13.24
C GLU A 113 9.92 7.36 -12.11
N PRO A 114 11.20 7.07 -11.82
CA PRO A 114 11.56 6.20 -10.71
C PRO A 114 10.98 6.67 -9.40
N VAL A 115 10.56 5.73 -8.56
CA VAL A 115 9.92 6.02 -7.26
C VAL A 115 10.78 5.47 -6.14
N GLU A 116 11.21 6.34 -5.21
CA GLU A 116 11.89 5.92 -3.99
C GLU A 116 10.88 5.34 -2.99
N THR A 117 11.21 4.18 -2.40
CA THR A 117 10.39 3.51 -1.38
C THR A 117 11.14 3.37 -0.07
N ASP A 118 10.41 3.20 1.03
CA ASP A 118 10.96 2.78 2.31
C ASP A 118 11.23 1.27 2.37
N LEU A 119 11.75 0.82 3.51
CA LEU A 119 11.80 -0.59 3.90
C LEU A 119 11.10 -0.79 5.24
N THR A 120 10.20 -1.78 5.29
CA THR A 120 9.46 -2.13 6.50
C THR A 120 10.24 -3.07 7.39
N ILE A 121 10.39 -2.68 8.66
CA ILE A 121 10.93 -3.51 9.74
C ILE A 121 9.74 -4.12 10.49
N PRO A 122 9.60 -5.46 10.52
CA PRO A 122 8.49 -6.13 11.17
C PRO A 122 8.55 -6.05 12.71
N ILE A 123 7.55 -6.59 13.38
CA ILE A 123 7.57 -6.73 14.85
C ILE A 123 8.59 -7.79 15.23
N VAL A 124 9.78 -7.35 15.65
CA VAL A 124 10.88 -8.18 16.11
C VAL A 124 11.46 -7.58 17.40
N PRO A 125 12.32 -8.30 18.17
CA PRO A 125 13.01 -7.72 19.32
C PRO A 125 13.83 -6.47 18.93
N PRO A 126 14.02 -5.50 19.86
CA PRO A 126 14.71 -4.23 19.55
C PRO A 126 16.10 -4.41 18.94
N GLU A 127 16.90 -5.36 19.42
CA GLU A 127 18.22 -5.66 18.87
C GLU A 127 18.15 -6.05 17.38
N ALA A 128 17.27 -7.00 17.05
CA ALA A 128 17.06 -7.42 15.66
C ALA A 128 16.50 -6.30 14.77
N ALA A 129 15.64 -5.41 15.32
CA ALA A 129 15.15 -4.25 14.60
C ALA A 129 16.26 -3.25 14.28
N GLY A 130 17.18 -3.01 15.22
CA GLY A 130 18.36 -2.18 15.00
C GLY A 130 19.31 -2.78 13.96
N GLU A 131 19.54 -4.10 13.99
CA GLU A 131 20.35 -4.80 12.98
C GLU A 131 19.73 -4.64 11.58
N ALA A 132 18.40 -4.88 11.45
CA ALA A 132 17.69 -4.72 10.18
C ALA A 132 17.72 -3.27 9.66
N ALA A 133 17.65 -2.27 10.54
CA ALA A 133 17.77 -0.86 10.19
C ALA A 133 19.16 -0.50 9.65
N ALA A 134 20.22 -1.03 10.27
CA ALA A 134 21.58 -0.83 9.80
C ALA A 134 21.80 -1.46 8.41
N GLU A 135 21.34 -2.70 8.21
CA GLU A 135 21.39 -3.39 6.91
C GLU A 135 20.61 -2.64 5.83
N ALA A 136 19.42 -2.12 6.16
CA ALA A 136 18.62 -1.33 5.24
C ALA A 136 19.34 -0.04 4.79
N THR A 137 19.96 0.69 5.72
CA THR A 137 20.72 1.90 5.37
C THR A 137 22.00 1.60 4.58
N GLU A 138 22.67 0.47 4.86
CA GLU A 138 23.79 -0.01 4.04
C GLU A 138 23.35 -0.39 2.62
N ALA A 139 22.10 -0.88 2.45
CA ALA A 139 21.48 -1.15 1.15
C ALA A 139 20.98 0.11 0.43
N GLY A 140 21.06 1.28 1.07
CA GLY A 140 20.75 2.59 0.48
C GLY A 140 19.36 3.12 0.77
N PHE A 141 18.58 2.47 1.65
CA PHE A 141 17.29 3.01 2.08
C PHE A 141 17.48 4.22 3.00
N THR A 142 16.77 5.31 2.68
CA THR A 142 16.78 6.56 3.45
C THR A 142 15.49 6.73 4.27
N HIS A 143 14.49 5.91 4.02
CA HIS A 143 13.21 5.88 4.71
C HIS A 143 12.97 4.48 5.29
N LEU A 144 12.56 4.41 6.55
CA LEU A 144 12.26 3.15 7.23
C LEU A 144 10.88 3.21 7.86
N LYS A 145 10.11 2.13 7.72
CA LYS A 145 8.81 1.95 8.37
C LYS A 145 8.92 0.88 9.45
N VAL A 146 8.53 1.20 10.68
CA VAL A 146 8.64 0.26 11.82
C VAL A 146 7.25 -0.22 12.21
N LYS A 147 7.03 -1.53 12.16
CA LYS A 147 5.77 -2.14 12.62
C LYS A 147 5.71 -2.18 14.14
N THR A 148 4.57 -1.75 14.67
CA THR A 148 4.26 -1.62 16.10
C THR A 148 2.83 -2.10 16.36
N GLY A 149 2.16 -1.63 17.43
CA GLY A 149 0.77 -2.00 17.75
C GLY A 149 0.67 -3.13 18.77
N GLY A 150 1.78 -3.49 19.39
CA GLY A 150 1.83 -4.40 20.53
C GLY A 150 1.86 -3.67 21.86
N ALA A 151 2.65 -4.16 22.79
CA ALA A 151 2.87 -3.50 24.08
C ALA A 151 3.68 -2.22 23.87
N VAL A 152 3.11 -1.07 24.21
CA VAL A 152 3.68 0.27 23.97
C VAL A 152 5.15 0.38 24.38
N ASP A 153 5.51 -0.14 25.57
CA ASP A 153 6.89 -0.02 26.07
C ASP A 153 7.89 -0.83 25.20
N ALA A 154 7.48 -2.00 24.69
CA ALA A 154 8.30 -2.80 23.78
C ALA A 154 8.41 -2.14 22.39
N ASP A 155 7.35 -1.51 21.92
CA ASP A 155 7.33 -0.78 20.65
C ASP A 155 8.21 0.48 20.72
N VAL A 156 8.21 1.20 21.84
CA VAL A 156 9.11 2.34 22.10
C VAL A 156 10.59 1.89 22.08
N GLU A 157 10.92 0.76 22.72
CA GLU A 157 12.30 0.23 22.69
C GLU A 157 12.71 -0.18 21.26
N ARG A 158 11.81 -0.79 20.49
CA ARG A 158 12.07 -1.16 19.08
C ARG A 158 12.36 0.06 18.23
N VAL A 159 11.50 1.08 18.30
CA VAL A 159 11.67 2.31 17.52
C VAL A 159 12.93 3.06 17.90
N ALA A 160 13.25 3.10 19.21
CA ALA A 160 14.51 3.71 19.68
C ALA A 160 15.75 2.97 19.17
N ALA A 161 15.73 1.64 19.11
CA ALA A 161 16.84 0.84 18.58
C ALA A 161 17.03 1.09 17.06
N VAL A 162 15.93 1.23 16.30
CA VAL A 162 15.98 1.60 14.88
C VAL A 162 16.57 2.98 14.71
N ALA A 163 16.11 3.98 15.47
CA ALA A 163 16.61 5.35 15.41
C ALA A 163 18.09 5.47 15.77
N GLU A 164 18.57 4.66 16.74
CA GLU A 164 19.98 4.63 17.10
C GLU A 164 20.84 4.01 15.99
N ALA A 165 20.35 2.94 15.33
CA ALA A 165 21.07 2.24 14.27
C ALA A 165 21.05 2.97 12.94
N ALA A 166 20.01 3.76 12.66
CA ALA A 166 19.79 4.48 11.40
C ALA A 166 19.49 5.99 11.66
N PRO A 167 20.43 6.77 12.23
CA PRO A 167 20.16 8.12 12.72
C PRO A 167 19.84 9.15 11.62
N GLU A 168 20.16 8.86 10.38
CA GLU A 168 19.89 9.75 9.24
C GLU A 168 18.62 9.32 8.46
N ALA A 169 18.02 8.18 8.79
CA ALA A 169 16.83 7.70 8.10
C ALA A 169 15.57 8.42 8.61
N GLU A 170 14.65 8.72 7.70
CA GLU A 170 13.31 9.17 8.06
C GLU A 170 12.49 7.99 8.57
N LEU A 171 11.90 8.12 9.77
CA LEU A 171 11.19 7.04 10.42
C LEU A 171 9.69 7.23 10.37
N LYS A 172 8.99 6.23 9.83
CA LYS A 172 7.53 6.06 9.90
C LYS A 172 7.19 4.92 10.85
N VAL A 173 6.07 5.01 11.54
CA VAL A 173 5.59 3.96 12.45
C VAL A 173 4.19 3.55 12.05
N ASP A 174 3.93 2.24 11.94
CA ASP A 174 2.61 1.69 11.65
C ASP A 174 2.16 0.76 12.78
N ALA A 175 1.07 1.13 13.42
CA ALA A 175 0.50 0.38 14.52
C ALA A 175 -0.58 -0.63 14.09
N ASN A 176 -0.97 -0.65 12.82
CA ASN A 176 -1.98 -1.56 12.26
C ASN A 176 -3.18 -1.78 13.20
N GLN A 177 -3.78 -0.69 13.69
CA GLN A 177 -4.96 -0.71 14.57
C GLN A 177 -4.71 -1.30 15.98
N GLY A 178 -3.44 -1.48 16.39
CA GLY A 178 -3.10 -2.25 17.60
C GLY A 178 -3.33 -1.53 18.91
N TRP A 179 -3.61 -0.21 18.92
CA TRP A 179 -3.69 0.57 20.13
C TRP A 179 -5.05 1.23 20.37
N THR A 180 -5.28 1.61 21.61
CA THR A 180 -6.30 2.58 21.99
C THR A 180 -5.76 4.00 21.83
N VAL A 181 -6.65 5.01 21.85
CA VAL A 181 -6.26 6.45 21.85
C VAL A 181 -5.23 6.76 22.95
N ALA A 182 -5.44 6.22 24.15
CA ALA A 182 -4.54 6.50 25.28
C ALA A 182 -3.15 5.87 25.08
N GLU A 183 -3.07 4.68 24.49
CA GLU A 183 -1.81 4.00 24.16
C GLU A 183 -1.07 4.71 23.05
N SER A 184 -1.77 5.16 22.02
CA SER A 184 -1.20 5.95 20.90
C SER A 184 -0.55 7.24 21.41
N VAL A 185 -1.25 7.99 22.27
CA VAL A 185 -0.71 9.21 22.88
C VAL A 185 0.48 8.91 23.81
N ARG A 186 0.41 7.81 24.58
CA ARG A 186 1.53 7.37 25.44
C ARG A 186 2.75 7.01 24.61
N PHE A 187 2.57 6.26 23.53
CA PHE A 187 3.64 5.90 22.60
C PHE A 187 4.33 7.14 22.01
N ALA A 188 3.54 8.04 21.38
CA ALA A 188 4.09 9.24 20.74
C ALA A 188 4.88 10.13 21.72
N ARG A 189 4.41 10.24 22.97
CA ARG A 189 5.13 10.96 24.02
C ARG A 189 6.43 10.27 24.40
N ALA A 190 6.40 8.96 24.64
CA ALA A 190 7.56 8.20 25.07
C ALA A 190 8.68 8.15 24.02
N VAL A 191 8.34 8.11 22.74
CA VAL A 191 9.30 8.18 21.61
C VAL A 191 9.92 9.58 21.56
N ARG A 192 9.11 10.64 21.64
CA ARG A 192 9.61 12.01 21.67
C ARG A 192 10.50 12.30 22.90
N ASP A 193 10.16 11.74 24.08
CA ASP A 193 10.95 11.91 25.31
C ASP A 193 12.34 11.21 25.22
N ARG A 194 12.56 10.41 24.14
CA ARG A 194 13.85 9.81 23.77
C ARG A 194 14.55 10.53 22.62
N ASP A 195 14.08 11.74 22.27
CA ASP A 195 14.61 12.54 21.17
C ASP A 195 14.54 11.81 19.80
N VAL A 196 13.58 10.90 19.60
CA VAL A 196 13.31 10.28 18.31
C VAL A 196 12.22 11.07 17.59
N ASP A 197 12.55 11.55 16.39
CA ASP A 197 11.62 12.25 15.51
C ASP A 197 10.94 11.25 14.56
N LEU A 198 9.63 11.32 14.49
CA LEU A 198 8.82 10.48 13.60
C LEU A 198 8.19 11.34 12.52
N ALA A 199 8.35 10.94 11.28
CA ALA A 199 7.69 11.56 10.14
C ALA A 199 6.19 11.25 10.11
N LEU A 200 5.78 10.05 10.57
CA LEU A 200 4.40 9.59 10.47
C LEU A 200 4.03 8.55 11.53
N LEU A 201 2.79 8.63 12.04
CA LEU A 201 2.13 7.60 12.84
C LEU A 201 0.91 7.06 12.08
N GLU A 202 1.02 5.85 11.53
CA GLU A 202 0.00 5.24 10.71
C GLU A 202 -0.95 4.36 11.52
N GLN A 203 -2.25 4.52 11.27
CA GLN A 203 -3.42 3.78 11.76
C GLN A 203 -3.27 3.25 13.20
N PRO A 204 -3.13 4.14 14.19
CA PRO A 204 -2.87 3.71 15.57
C PRO A 204 -4.08 3.04 16.23
N VAL A 205 -5.30 3.41 15.84
CA VAL A 205 -6.56 2.90 16.41
C VAL A 205 -7.34 2.09 15.37
N ARG A 206 -8.36 1.37 15.80
CA ARG A 206 -9.24 0.58 14.91
C ARG A 206 -9.77 1.40 13.74
N ALA A 207 -9.85 0.79 12.57
CA ALA A 207 -10.33 1.40 11.33
C ALA A 207 -11.75 2.00 11.47
N ASP A 208 -12.62 1.36 12.25
CA ASP A 208 -13.99 1.81 12.49
C ASP A 208 -14.12 2.91 13.58
N ASP A 209 -13.02 3.25 14.30
CA ASP A 209 -12.97 4.33 15.28
C ASP A 209 -12.38 5.63 14.69
N VAL A 210 -13.01 6.17 13.64
CA VAL A 210 -12.61 7.44 13.00
C VAL A 210 -12.58 8.60 14.03
N ALA A 211 -13.51 8.61 14.99
CA ALA A 211 -13.50 9.60 16.07
C ALA A 211 -12.34 9.40 17.05
N GLY A 212 -11.88 8.16 17.23
CA GLY A 212 -10.67 7.84 17.99
C GLY A 212 -9.42 8.31 17.26
N LEU A 213 -9.37 8.13 15.95
CA LEU A 213 -8.27 8.60 15.10
C LEU A 213 -8.12 10.13 15.20
N ALA A 214 -9.23 10.87 15.08
CA ALA A 214 -9.25 12.33 15.28
C ALA A 214 -8.69 12.74 16.66
N ARG A 215 -9.07 12.02 17.73
CA ARG A 215 -8.55 12.29 19.07
C ARG A 215 -7.05 12.00 19.21
N VAL A 216 -6.52 11.01 18.49
CA VAL A 216 -5.07 10.78 18.47
C VAL A 216 -4.39 11.95 17.76
N ARG A 217 -4.84 12.29 16.55
CA ARG A 217 -4.31 13.39 15.76
C ARG A 217 -4.25 14.71 16.57
N ASP A 218 -5.32 15.06 17.26
CA ASP A 218 -5.38 16.28 18.09
C ASP A 218 -4.43 16.26 19.30
N ALA A 219 -4.00 15.07 19.76
CA ALA A 219 -3.24 14.90 21.00
C ALA A 219 -1.74 14.66 20.81
N VAL A 220 -1.29 14.41 19.56
CA VAL A 220 0.12 14.14 19.23
C VAL A 220 0.66 15.24 18.33
N ALA A 221 2.00 15.35 18.24
CA ALA A 221 2.65 16.32 17.36
C ALA A 221 3.09 15.70 16.03
N VAL A 222 3.21 14.37 15.97
CA VAL A 222 3.53 13.63 14.74
C VAL A 222 2.30 13.58 13.83
N PRO A 223 2.45 13.76 12.51
CA PRO A 223 1.34 13.57 11.57
C PRO A 223 0.72 12.17 11.67
N VAL A 224 -0.60 12.09 11.59
CA VAL A 224 -1.36 10.83 11.71
C VAL A 224 -1.92 10.43 10.36
N ALA A 225 -1.65 9.18 9.94
CA ALA A 225 -2.19 8.62 8.69
C ALA A 225 -3.37 7.68 8.93
N ALA A 226 -4.37 7.78 8.06
CA ALA A 226 -5.47 6.84 7.92
C ALA A 226 -5.15 5.81 6.85
N ASP A 227 -5.00 4.52 7.22
CA ASP A 227 -4.78 3.40 6.30
C ASP A 227 -6.02 2.52 6.19
N GLU A 228 -6.24 1.63 7.15
CA GLU A 228 -7.39 0.70 7.10
C GLU A 228 -8.73 1.41 7.31
N ALA A 229 -8.73 2.67 7.72
CA ALA A 229 -9.93 3.51 7.76
C ALA A 229 -10.39 4.00 6.37
N VAL A 230 -9.58 3.80 5.30
CA VAL A 230 -9.88 4.31 3.95
C VAL A 230 -9.70 3.21 2.91
N PHE A 231 -10.82 2.67 2.42
CA PHE A 231 -10.87 1.72 1.29
C PHE A 231 -11.50 2.36 0.04
N THR A 232 -12.38 3.34 0.25
CA THR A 232 -13.19 3.94 -0.82
C THR A 232 -13.09 5.48 -0.78
N PRO A 233 -13.44 6.17 -1.87
CA PRO A 233 -13.59 7.63 -1.85
C PRO A 233 -14.57 8.13 -0.78
N GLY A 234 -15.61 7.35 -0.45
CA GLY A 234 -16.55 7.66 0.62
C GLY A 234 -15.94 7.63 2.01
N ASP A 235 -15.01 6.69 2.24
CA ASP A 235 -14.25 6.62 3.50
C ASP A 235 -13.30 7.82 3.61
N ALA A 236 -12.62 8.20 2.52
CA ALA A 236 -11.77 9.39 2.47
C ALA A 236 -12.56 10.65 2.83
N LEU A 237 -13.76 10.83 2.28
CA LEU A 237 -14.65 11.93 2.68
C LEU A 237 -15.04 11.85 4.16
N SER A 238 -15.23 10.66 4.72
CA SER A 238 -15.55 10.49 6.13
C SER A 238 -14.39 10.91 7.03
N VAL A 239 -13.14 10.56 6.67
CA VAL A 239 -11.92 11.01 7.35
C VAL A 239 -11.78 12.53 7.29
N VAL A 240 -11.97 13.14 6.11
CA VAL A 240 -11.95 14.59 5.91
C VAL A 240 -13.01 15.29 6.76
N HIS A 241 -14.25 14.83 6.75
CA HIS A 241 -15.33 15.44 7.52
C HIS A 241 -15.13 15.34 9.03
N ALA A 242 -14.46 14.30 9.48
CA ALA A 242 -14.17 14.10 10.91
C ALA A 242 -12.86 14.80 11.35
N ASP A 243 -12.12 15.41 10.44
CA ASP A 243 -10.79 15.96 10.67
C ASP A 243 -9.86 14.92 11.36
N ALA A 244 -9.90 13.66 10.84
CA ALA A 244 -9.40 12.52 11.59
C ALA A 244 -7.94 12.17 11.30
N ALA A 245 -7.35 12.68 10.23
CA ALA A 245 -5.98 12.40 9.83
C ALA A 245 -5.35 13.62 9.15
N ASP A 246 -4.01 13.63 9.11
CA ASP A 246 -3.21 14.60 8.36
C ASP A 246 -2.83 14.01 6.99
N VAL A 247 -2.78 12.67 6.91
CA VAL A 247 -2.34 11.90 5.74
C VAL A 247 -3.35 10.80 5.43
N ILE A 248 -3.62 10.55 4.14
CA ILE A 248 -4.37 9.36 3.71
C ILE A 248 -3.40 8.38 3.06
N ASN A 249 -3.33 7.14 3.57
CA ASN A 249 -2.59 6.06 2.93
C ASN A 249 -3.46 5.36 1.87
N VAL A 250 -3.13 5.58 0.61
CA VAL A 250 -3.76 4.96 -0.55
C VAL A 250 -3.05 3.65 -0.85
N LYS A 251 -3.81 2.55 -0.96
CA LYS A 251 -3.28 1.26 -1.44
C LYS A 251 -4.17 0.77 -2.57
N LEU A 252 -3.58 0.47 -3.72
CA LEU A 252 -4.34 -0.08 -4.85
C LEU A 252 -5.04 -1.40 -4.48
N GLY A 253 -4.42 -2.19 -3.61
CA GLY A 253 -5.00 -3.42 -3.05
C GLY A 253 -6.28 -3.21 -2.23
N LYS A 254 -6.59 -1.98 -1.79
CA LYS A 254 -7.83 -1.60 -1.11
C LYS A 254 -8.88 -1.02 -2.06
N SER A 255 -8.47 -0.11 -2.91
CA SER A 255 -9.39 0.73 -3.70
C SER A 255 -9.47 0.36 -5.18
N GLY A 256 -8.43 -0.23 -5.72
CA GLY A 256 -8.16 -0.29 -7.16
C GLY A 256 -7.66 1.05 -7.71
N PRO A 257 -7.05 1.05 -8.92
CA PRO A 257 -6.42 2.24 -9.51
C PRO A 257 -7.34 3.45 -9.71
N LEU A 258 -8.55 3.25 -10.24
CA LEU A 258 -9.45 4.37 -10.55
C LEU A 258 -9.99 5.05 -9.28
N ALA A 259 -10.41 4.28 -8.28
CA ALA A 259 -10.85 4.89 -7.02
C ALA A 259 -9.68 5.46 -6.21
N ALA A 260 -8.46 4.93 -6.36
CA ALA A 260 -7.26 5.55 -5.81
C ALA A 260 -7.07 6.97 -6.33
N ALA A 261 -7.21 7.19 -7.64
CA ALA A 261 -7.16 8.53 -8.24
C ALA A 261 -8.24 9.48 -7.69
N GLU A 262 -9.45 8.97 -7.43
CA GLU A 262 -10.51 9.75 -6.77
C GLU A 262 -10.15 10.11 -5.33
N ILE A 263 -9.56 9.17 -4.56
CA ILE A 263 -9.08 9.43 -3.19
C ILE A 263 -7.97 10.49 -3.19
N VAL A 264 -7.03 10.41 -4.14
CA VAL A 264 -5.98 11.43 -4.33
C VAL A 264 -6.61 12.82 -4.51
N ALA A 265 -7.56 12.95 -5.43
CA ALA A 265 -8.22 14.23 -5.69
C ALA A 265 -8.99 14.78 -4.45
N ILE A 266 -9.60 13.90 -3.64
CA ILE A 266 -10.29 14.28 -2.40
C ILE A 266 -9.28 14.79 -1.37
N ALA A 267 -8.16 14.08 -1.18
CA ALA A 267 -7.12 14.45 -0.23
C ALA A 267 -6.48 15.80 -0.58
N GLU A 268 -6.10 16.01 -1.85
CA GLU A 268 -5.58 17.28 -2.35
C GLU A 268 -6.56 18.43 -2.13
N ALA A 269 -7.85 18.23 -2.47
CA ALA A 269 -8.89 19.24 -2.28
C ALA A 269 -9.12 19.59 -0.80
N ALA A 270 -8.82 18.65 0.11
CA ALA A 270 -8.91 18.82 1.55
C ALA A 270 -7.60 19.33 2.20
N ASN A 271 -6.53 19.54 1.43
CA ASN A 271 -5.17 19.84 1.90
C ASN A 271 -4.61 18.77 2.87
N LEU A 272 -4.94 17.51 2.65
CA LEU A 272 -4.30 16.39 3.32
C LEU A 272 -3.11 15.91 2.50
N GLU A 273 -2.07 15.46 3.17
CA GLU A 273 -0.96 14.78 2.52
C GLU A 273 -1.34 13.35 2.11
N LEU A 274 -0.55 12.77 1.23
CA LEU A 274 -0.78 11.44 0.69
C LEU A 274 0.40 10.53 0.95
N MET A 275 0.09 9.33 1.36
CA MET A 275 0.97 8.18 1.38
C MET A 275 0.46 7.13 0.40
N VAL A 276 1.35 6.47 -0.33
CA VAL A 276 1.01 5.22 -0.99
C VAL A 276 1.59 4.07 -0.18
N GLY A 277 0.80 3.02 -0.01
CA GLY A 277 1.27 1.77 0.58
C GLY A 277 0.93 0.56 -0.30
N CYS A 278 1.38 -0.61 0.14
CA CYS A 278 1.10 -1.87 -0.52
C CYS A 278 0.60 -2.93 0.48
N MET A 279 0.17 -4.06 -0.05
CA MET A 279 0.02 -5.32 0.66
C MET A 279 1.29 -6.16 0.45
N LEU A 280 1.25 -7.48 0.72
CA LEU A 280 2.32 -8.39 0.32
C LEU A 280 2.20 -8.69 -1.18
N GLU A 281 2.51 -7.71 -1.99
CA GLU A 281 2.37 -7.72 -3.44
C GLU A 281 3.69 -8.13 -4.12
N SER A 282 3.58 -8.73 -5.30
CA SER A 282 4.72 -8.90 -6.20
C SER A 282 5.01 -7.61 -6.96
N ALA A 283 6.04 -7.61 -7.78
CA ALA A 283 6.35 -6.47 -8.64
C ALA A 283 5.18 -6.05 -9.55
N VAL A 284 4.18 -6.89 -9.80
CA VAL A 284 2.99 -6.52 -10.59
C VAL A 284 2.17 -5.45 -9.86
N GLY A 285 1.83 -5.68 -8.60
CA GLY A 285 1.08 -4.70 -7.79
C GLY A 285 1.92 -3.48 -7.43
N ILE A 286 3.20 -3.70 -7.09
CA ILE A 286 4.15 -2.63 -6.75
C ILE A 286 4.35 -1.65 -7.92
N HIS A 287 4.59 -2.14 -9.13
CA HIS A 287 4.77 -1.28 -10.30
C HIS A 287 3.48 -0.52 -10.66
N ALA A 288 2.31 -1.17 -10.56
CA ALA A 288 1.04 -0.48 -10.77
C ALA A 288 0.87 0.69 -9.77
N SER A 289 1.24 0.50 -8.49
CA SER A 289 1.22 1.52 -7.46
C SER A 289 2.26 2.62 -7.70
N ALA A 290 3.47 2.26 -8.15
CA ALA A 290 4.51 3.22 -8.51
C ALA A 290 4.10 4.11 -9.69
N HIS A 291 3.35 3.57 -10.67
CA HIS A 291 2.78 4.37 -11.76
C HIS A 291 1.73 5.39 -11.27
N LEU A 292 0.95 5.09 -10.22
CA LEU A 292 0.07 6.07 -9.59
C LEU A 292 0.87 7.20 -8.95
N VAL A 293 1.95 6.87 -8.23
CA VAL A 293 2.84 7.85 -7.60
C VAL A 293 3.45 8.78 -8.64
N ALA A 294 4.14 8.23 -9.64
CA ALA A 294 4.82 9.00 -10.67
C ALA A 294 3.82 9.83 -11.49
N GLY A 295 2.67 9.24 -11.85
CA GLY A 295 1.68 9.90 -12.68
C GLY A 295 0.99 11.07 -12.00
N SER A 296 0.63 10.94 -10.74
CA SER A 296 -0.07 12.01 -9.99
C SER A 296 0.89 13.07 -9.44
N GLY A 297 2.11 12.68 -9.04
CA GLY A 297 3.08 13.55 -8.37
C GLY A 297 2.59 14.08 -7.01
N ALA A 298 1.60 13.44 -6.39
CA ALA A 298 0.89 13.95 -5.22
C ALA A 298 1.33 13.33 -3.88
N PHE A 299 2.19 12.32 -3.90
CA PHE A 299 2.53 11.55 -2.70
C PHE A 299 3.77 12.08 -1.99
N SER A 300 3.62 12.36 -0.69
CA SER A 300 4.72 12.76 0.21
C SER A 300 5.43 11.55 0.82
N TYR A 301 4.73 10.43 0.99
CA TYR A 301 5.24 9.21 1.61
C TYR A 301 5.00 8.00 0.70
N VAL A 302 6.02 7.14 0.60
CA VAL A 302 5.97 5.93 -0.24
C VAL A 302 6.38 4.71 0.58
N ASP A 303 5.60 3.62 0.47
CA ASP A 303 5.75 2.33 1.15
C ASP A 303 5.39 1.22 0.17
N LEU A 304 6.28 0.98 -0.79
CA LEU A 304 6.13 0.05 -1.90
C LEU A 304 7.18 -1.06 -1.86
N ASP A 305 7.35 -1.67 -0.70
CA ASP A 305 8.37 -2.68 -0.41
C ASP A 305 7.83 -4.13 -0.33
N GLY A 306 6.55 -4.34 -0.62
CA GLY A 306 5.90 -5.65 -0.46
C GLY A 306 6.60 -6.81 -1.18
N ASN A 307 7.17 -6.55 -2.35
CA ASN A 307 7.93 -7.53 -3.13
C ASN A 307 9.32 -7.83 -2.53
N LEU A 308 9.91 -6.90 -1.78
CA LEU A 308 11.20 -7.10 -1.10
C LEU A 308 11.10 -8.13 0.04
N LEU A 309 9.89 -8.34 0.56
CA LEU A 309 9.61 -9.31 1.61
C LEU A 309 9.37 -10.74 1.08
N LEU A 310 9.35 -10.92 -0.25
CA LEU A 310 9.10 -12.20 -0.90
C LEU A 310 10.42 -12.97 -1.09
N ALA A 311 10.43 -14.26 -0.78
CA ALA A 311 11.54 -15.16 -1.10
C ALA A 311 11.73 -15.35 -2.62
N GLU A 312 10.65 -15.20 -3.38
CA GLU A 312 10.63 -15.33 -4.83
C GLU A 312 9.49 -14.48 -5.38
N ASP A 313 9.79 -13.62 -6.35
CA ASP A 313 8.79 -12.85 -7.08
C ASP A 313 8.37 -13.59 -8.37
N VAL A 314 7.18 -13.28 -8.87
CA VAL A 314 6.69 -13.78 -10.17
C VAL A 314 7.29 -13.02 -11.36
N VAL A 315 7.98 -11.92 -11.09
CA VAL A 315 8.66 -11.06 -12.10
C VAL A 315 10.15 -11.01 -11.79
N ASP A 316 10.97 -10.94 -12.83
CA ASP A 316 12.41 -10.69 -12.69
C ASP A 316 12.63 -9.17 -12.65
N VAL A 317 12.81 -8.61 -11.45
CA VAL A 317 13.12 -7.19 -11.23
C VAL A 317 14.33 -7.04 -10.32
N GLU A 318 15.01 -5.91 -10.43
CA GLU A 318 16.05 -5.52 -9.47
C GLU A 318 15.37 -4.99 -8.19
N TYR A 319 15.90 -5.40 -7.04
CA TYR A 319 15.41 -4.97 -5.74
C TYR A 319 16.30 -3.87 -5.16
N GLY A 320 15.69 -2.86 -4.56
CA GLY A 320 16.40 -1.74 -3.94
C GLY A 320 15.45 -0.65 -3.49
N PRO A 321 15.99 0.49 -3.01
CA PRO A 321 15.18 1.61 -2.56
C PRO A 321 14.44 2.34 -3.70
N ILE A 322 14.75 2.04 -4.96
CA ILE A 322 14.14 2.68 -6.13
C ILE A 322 13.34 1.65 -6.91
N VAL A 323 12.07 1.92 -7.12
CA VAL A 323 11.21 1.18 -8.05
C VAL A 323 11.33 1.84 -9.42
N GLU A 324 12.06 1.16 -10.31
CA GLU A 324 12.21 1.60 -11.70
C GLU A 324 10.97 1.24 -12.51
N ILE A 325 10.34 2.23 -13.14
CA ILE A 325 9.15 2.01 -13.97
C ILE A 325 9.39 2.53 -15.38
N ASP A 326 9.15 1.66 -16.36
CA ASP A 326 9.29 2.00 -17.77
C ASP A 326 8.33 1.18 -18.65
N GLY A 327 8.32 1.46 -19.94
CA GLY A 327 7.55 0.73 -20.94
C GLY A 327 6.03 0.94 -20.87
N PRO A 328 5.27 0.23 -21.74
CA PRO A 328 3.82 0.34 -21.78
C PRO A 328 3.14 -0.45 -20.65
N GLY A 329 1.99 0.04 -20.21
CA GLY A 329 1.28 -0.51 -19.06
C GLY A 329 2.02 -0.23 -17.77
N HIS A 330 2.02 -1.18 -16.85
CA HIS A 330 2.84 -1.12 -15.63
C HIS A 330 4.28 -1.65 -15.84
N GLY A 331 4.68 -1.94 -17.06
CA GLY A 331 6.06 -2.25 -17.46
C GLY A 331 6.52 -3.69 -17.23
N VAL A 332 5.94 -4.43 -16.31
CA VAL A 332 6.41 -5.78 -15.94
C VAL A 332 5.56 -6.91 -16.53
N VAL A 333 6.15 -8.10 -16.65
CA VAL A 333 5.48 -9.29 -17.19
C VAL A 333 5.82 -10.49 -16.29
N PRO A 334 4.83 -11.13 -15.67
CA PRO A 334 5.07 -12.33 -14.87
C PRO A 334 5.68 -13.48 -15.69
N ARG A 335 6.54 -14.24 -15.03
CA ARG A 335 7.03 -15.53 -15.57
C ARG A 335 5.85 -16.49 -15.68
N THR A 336 5.64 -17.08 -16.86
CA THR A 336 4.55 -18.04 -17.17
C THR A 336 5.00 -19.48 -17.02
#